data_786a141641a39af9d908efad29a5c764
#
_entry.id   786a141641a39af9d908efad29a5c764
#
_cell.length_a   1.000
_cell.length_b   1.000
_cell.length_c   1.000
_cell.angle_alpha   90.00
_cell.angle_beta   90.00
_cell.angle_gamma   90.00
#
_symmetry.space_group_name_H-M   'P 1'
#
loop_
_entity.id
_entity.type
_entity.pdbx_description
1 polymer ?
#
loop_
_entity_poly.entity_id
_entity_poly.type
_entity_poly.pdbx_seq_one_letter_code
_entity_poly.pdbx_strand_id
1 'polypeptide(L)'
;FTTRIWLDCARQGRLAGRAMADQPVMPEDDIPFYNASIIYDTFYSYIGEPHGADGNVYLWQGRGGYRKVRVVEGCLAGALLLKERQGANAIRLAIGEDVSAYGDAIVRPDFPWNDLTGQDWDYLF
;
A
#
# COMPACT_ATOMS: atom_id res chain seq x y z
N PHE A 1 10.30 -11.35 -5.22
CA PHE A 1 9.96 -10.12 -5.94
C PHE A 1 11.13 -9.13 -5.85
N THR A 2 11.67 -8.76 -7.00
CA THR A 2 12.80 -7.82 -7.07
C THR A 2 12.32 -6.50 -7.69
N THR A 3 12.54 -5.40 -6.99
CA THR A 3 12.24 -4.07 -7.49
C THR A 3 13.53 -3.32 -7.81
N ARG A 4 13.43 -2.33 -8.69
CA ARG A 4 14.55 -1.44 -9.02
C ARG A 4 14.31 -0.01 -8.53
N ILE A 5 13.40 0.13 -7.57
CA ILE A 5 13.04 1.42 -7.00
C ILE A 5 14.01 1.73 -5.88
N TRP A 6 14.57 2.93 -5.88
CA TRP A 6 15.66 3.31 -4.98
C TRP A 6 15.32 3.09 -3.50
N LEU A 7 14.14 3.52 -3.05
CA LEU A 7 13.75 3.36 -1.64
C LEU A 7 13.67 1.89 -1.23
N ASP A 8 13.11 1.05 -2.08
CA ASP A 8 12.99 -0.37 -1.79
C ASP A 8 14.33 -1.08 -1.88
N CYS A 9 15.17 -0.70 -2.84
CA CYS A 9 16.54 -1.22 -2.94
C CYS A 9 17.35 -0.86 -1.69
N ALA A 10 17.23 0.35 -1.18
CA ALA A 10 17.90 0.77 0.06
C ALA A 10 17.40 -0.03 1.26
N ARG A 11 16.08 -0.25 1.36
CA ARG A 11 15.49 -1.09 2.40
C ARG A 11 16.00 -2.53 2.32
N GLN A 12 16.00 -3.13 1.14
CA GLN A 12 16.51 -4.49 0.94
C GLN A 12 17.99 -4.58 1.28
N GLY A 13 18.77 -3.56 0.95
CA GLY A 13 20.18 -3.49 1.29
C GLY A 13 20.41 -3.47 2.82
N ARG A 14 19.61 -2.70 3.55
CA ARG A 14 19.67 -2.69 5.02
C ARG A 14 19.30 -4.05 5.62
N LEU A 15 18.24 -4.66 5.11
CA LEU A 15 17.81 -6.00 5.58
C LEU A 15 18.90 -7.04 5.32
N ALA A 16 19.51 -7.03 4.13
CA ALA A 16 20.60 -7.95 3.81
C ALA A 16 21.82 -7.71 4.70
N GLY A 17 22.21 -6.45 4.91
CA GLY A 17 23.32 -6.10 5.82
C GLY A 17 23.10 -6.55 7.24
N ARG A 18 21.88 -6.38 7.79
CA ARG A 18 21.54 -6.87 9.11
C ARG A 18 21.61 -8.40 9.21
N ALA A 19 21.07 -9.09 8.18
CA ALA A 19 21.13 -10.54 8.14
C ALA A 19 22.58 -11.06 8.12
N MET A 20 23.44 -10.42 7.33
CA MET A 20 24.87 -10.76 7.27
C MET A 20 25.60 -10.51 8.58
N ALA A 21 25.16 -9.52 9.35
CA ALA A 21 25.74 -9.18 10.66
C ALA A 21 25.04 -9.86 11.83
N ASP A 22 24.12 -10.79 11.56
CA ASP A 22 23.29 -11.48 12.57
C ASP A 22 22.51 -10.49 13.46
N GLN A 23 22.00 -9.43 12.86
CA GLN A 23 21.23 -8.37 13.52
C GLN A 23 19.73 -8.56 13.27
N PRO A 24 18.85 -8.18 14.21
CA PRO A 24 17.41 -8.28 14.02
C PRO A 24 16.91 -7.28 12.97
N VAL A 25 15.76 -7.59 12.37
CA VAL A 25 15.03 -6.64 11.51
C VAL A 25 14.52 -5.49 12.38
N MET A 26 14.72 -4.26 11.92
CA MET A 26 14.20 -3.07 12.61
C MET A 26 12.78 -2.74 12.11
N PRO A 27 11.91 -2.19 12.97
CA PRO A 27 10.54 -1.85 12.56
C PRO A 27 10.47 -0.91 11.35
N GLU A 28 11.41 0.02 11.22
CA GLU A 28 11.48 0.94 10.08
C GLU A 28 11.83 0.27 8.75
N ASP A 29 12.36 -0.95 8.79
CA ASP A 29 12.67 -1.74 7.60
C ASP A 29 11.60 -2.79 7.30
N ASP A 30 10.70 -3.06 8.24
CA ASP A 30 9.58 -3.99 8.09
C ASP A 30 8.31 -3.24 7.70
N ILE A 31 8.37 -2.57 6.58
CA ILE A 31 7.25 -1.80 6.04
C ILE A 31 6.82 -2.34 4.68
N PRO A 32 5.52 -2.28 4.36
CA PRO A 32 5.03 -2.70 3.06
C PRO A 32 5.64 -1.89 1.92
N PHE A 33 5.77 -2.52 0.77
CA PHE A 33 6.23 -1.86 -0.43
C PHE A 33 5.32 -0.67 -0.77
N TYR A 34 5.93 0.45 -1.13
CA TYR A 34 5.23 1.64 -1.55
C TYR A 34 6.04 2.34 -2.63
N ASN A 35 5.38 2.70 -3.71
CA ASN A 35 5.94 3.56 -4.74
C ASN A 35 4.87 4.53 -5.22
N ALA A 36 5.23 5.79 -5.29
CA ALA A 36 4.39 6.83 -5.86
C ALA A 36 5.19 7.66 -6.85
N SER A 37 4.60 7.95 -7.98
CA SER A 37 5.27 8.72 -9.03
C SER A 37 4.23 9.32 -9.98
N ILE A 38 4.73 10.07 -10.95
CA ILE A 38 3.94 10.60 -12.05
C ILE A 38 4.45 9.99 -13.34
N ILE A 39 3.55 9.36 -14.09
CA ILE A 39 3.82 8.87 -15.44
C ILE A 39 2.99 9.72 -16.39
N TYR A 40 3.64 10.47 -17.27
CA TYR A 40 3.02 11.52 -18.06
C TYR A 40 2.30 12.52 -17.13
N ASP A 41 1.00 12.65 -17.24
CA ASP A 41 0.19 13.54 -16.40
C ASP A 41 -0.56 12.80 -15.30
N THR A 42 -0.28 11.50 -15.13
CA THR A 42 -1.02 10.66 -14.19
C THR A 42 -0.17 10.35 -12.97
N PHE A 43 -0.62 10.81 -11.83
CA PHE A 43 -0.08 10.41 -10.53
C PHE A 43 -0.55 8.99 -10.21
N TYR A 44 0.36 8.14 -9.69
CA TYR A 44 -0.01 6.82 -9.20
C TYR A 44 0.62 6.53 -7.85
N SER A 45 -0.06 5.70 -7.07
CA SER A 45 0.46 5.10 -5.84
C SER A 45 0.28 3.59 -5.92
N TYR A 46 1.38 2.87 -5.81
CA TYR A 46 1.43 1.41 -5.78
C TYR A 46 1.80 0.98 -4.36
N ILE A 47 0.92 0.26 -3.70
CA ILE A 47 1.03 -0.05 -2.27
C ILE A 47 0.92 -1.56 -2.08
N GLY A 48 1.89 -2.17 -1.38
CA GLY A 48 1.88 -3.59 -1.11
C GLY A 48 1.87 -4.42 -2.39
N GLU A 49 0.97 -5.39 -2.46
CA GLU A 49 0.82 -6.29 -3.60
C GLU A 49 -0.60 -6.23 -4.18
N PRO A 50 -0.92 -5.21 -5.01
CA PRO A 50 -2.26 -5.05 -5.57
C PRO A 50 -2.58 -6.05 -6.69
N HIS A 51 -1.60 -6.79 -7.18
CA HIS A 51 -1.75 -7.79 -8.23
C HIS A 51 -1.44 -9.18 -7.70
N GLY A 52 -2.21 -10.15 -8.13
CA GLY A 52 -2.02 -11.55 -7.76
C GLY A 52 -3.20 -12.39 -8.22
N ALA A 53 -3.01 -13.71 -8.30
CA ALA A 53 -4.03 -14.63 -8.78
C ALA A 53 -5.06 -15.01 -7.70
N ASP A 54 -4.69 -14.90 -6.44
CA ASP A 54 -5.53 -15.25 -5.29
C ASP A 54 -6.20 -14.03 -4.67
N GLY A 55 -7.22 -14.28 -3.86
CA GLY A 55 -7.97 -13.26 -3.16
C GLY A 55 -9.04 -12.58 -4.01
N ASN A 56 -9.56 -11.49 -3.48
CA ASN A 56 -10.60 -10.68 -4.11
C ASN A 56 -10.04 -9.33 -4.51
N VAL A 57 -10.46 -8.84 -5.67
CA VAL A 57 -10.08 -7.54 -6.20
C VAL A 57 -11.33 -6.66 -6.26
N TYR A 58 -11.24 -5.48 -5.68
CA TYR A 58 -12.28 -4.46 -5.74
C TYR A 58 -11.80 -3.30 -6.59
N LEU A 59 -12.65 -2.82 -7.47
CA LEU A 59 -12.33 -1.75 -8.42
C LEU A 59 -13.30 -0.59 -8.26
N TRP A 60 -12.77 0.62 -8.33
CA TRP A 60 -13.56 1.84 -8.42
C TRP A 60 -12.98 2.73 -9.50
N GLN A 61 -13.86 3.34 -10.30
CA GLN A 61 -13.46 4.30 -11.31
C GLN A 61 -14.47 5.45 -11.36
N GLY A 62 -13.96 6.67 -11.39
CA GLY A 62 -14.77 7.88 -11.43
C GLY A 62 -13.97 9.05 -11.98
N ARG A 63 -14.57 10.25 -11.93
CA ARG A 63 -13.92 11.46 -12.46
C ARG A 63 -12.63 11.81 -11.74
N GLY A 64 -12.54 11.49 -10.44
CA GLY A 64 -11.39 11.78 -9.61
C GLY A 64 -10.26 10.76 -9.72
N GLY A 65 -10.46 9.64 -10.43
CA GLY A 65 -9.40 8.66 -10.58
C GLY A 65 -9.85 7.22 -10.65
N TYR A 66 -8.92 6.34 -10.31
CA TYR A 66 -9.09 4.90 -10.33
C TYR A 66 -8.51 4.32 -9.05
N ARG A 67 -9.20 3.35 -8.47
CA ARG A 67 -8.72 2.58 -7.31
C ARG A 67 -8.89 1.10 -7.54
N LYS A 68 -7.85 0.35 -7.20
CA LYS A 68 -7.86 -1.10 -7.14
C LYS A 68 -7.38 -1.52 -5.76
N VAL A 69 -8.14 -2.35 -5.08
CA VAL A 69 -7.77 -2.88 -3.76
C VAL A 69 -7.85 -4.40 -3.81
N ARG A 70 -6.81 -5.07 -3.37
CA ARG A 70 -6.76 -6.53 -3.30
C ARG A 70 -6.78 -6.98 -1.85
N VAL A 71 -7.64 -7.96 -1.57
CA VAL A 71 -7.82 -8.57 -0.25
C VAL A 71 -7.58 -10.06 -0.37
N VAL A 72 -6.73 -10.61 0.48
CA VAL A 72 -6.40 -12.04 0.52
C VAL A 72 -6.73 -12.57 1.91
N GLU A 73 -7.58 -13.59 1.97
CA GLU A 73 -8.03 -14.20 3.23
C GLU A 73 -8.58 -13.17 4.22
N GLY A 74 -9.31 -12.18 3.72
CA GLY A 74 -9.90 -11.11 4.52
C GLY A 74 -8.94 -9.98 4.91
N CYS A 75 -7.65 -10.09 4.60
CA CYS A 75 -6.66 -9.09 4.95
C CYS A 75 -6.24 -8.26 3.74
N LEU A 76 -6.00 -6.97 3.97
CA LEU A 76 -5.56 -6.07 2.91
C LEU A 76 -4.18 -6.49 2.40
N ALA A 77 -4.09 -6.81 1.11
CA ALA A 77 -2.84 -7.21 0.47
C ALA A 77 -2.17 -6.05 -0.28
N GLY A 78 -2.93 -5.19 -0.91
CA GLY A 78 -2.37 -4.07 -1.65
C GLY A 78 -3.41 -3.20 -2.30
N ALA A 79 -2.95 -2.07 -2.82
CA ALA A 79 -3.80 -1.11 -3.53
C ALA A 79 -3.03 -0.40 -4.64
N LEU A 80 -3.74 -0.03 -5.69
CA LEU A 80 -3.26 0.84 -6.75
C LEU A 80 -4.21 2.03 -6.89
N LEU A 81 -3.68 3.23 -6.76
CA LEU A 81 -4.43 4.48 -6.90
C LEU A 81 -3.89 5.26 -8.10
N LEU A 82 -4.79 5.74 -8.96
CA LEU A 82 -4.44 6.59 -10.11
C LEU A 82 -5.17 7.93 -10.00
N LYS A 83 -4.46 9.02 -10.31
CA LYS A 83 -4.90 10.42 -10.36
C LYS A 83 -5.20 11.04 -9.01
N GLU A 84 -5.26 10.27 -7.95
CA GLU A 84 -5.44 10.76 -6.60
C GLU A 84 -4.59 9.94 -5.65
N ARG A 85 -4.28 10.50 -4.51
CA ARG A 85 -3.45 9.82 -3.50
C ARG A 85 -4.00 9.89 -2.09
N GLN A 86 -5.23 10.40 -1.97
CA GLN A 86 -5.86 10.51 -0.66
C GLN A 86 -5.93 9.15 0.02
N GLY A 87 -5.46 9.07 1.25
CA GLY A 87 -5.45 7.85 2.02
C GLY A 87 -4.31 6.88 1.71
N ALA A 88 -3.39 7.20 0.79
CA ALA A 88 -2.33 6.28 0.39
C ALA A 88 -1.45 5.84 1.57
N ASN A 89 -1.08 6.75 2.46
CA ASN A 89 -0.27 6.41 3.63
C ASN A 89 -1.04 5.56 4.64
N ALA A 90 -2.32 5.86 4.86
CA ALA A 90 -3.17 5.06 5.74
C ALA A 90 -3.38 3.65 5.17
N ILE A 91 -3.58 3.52 3.87
CA ILE A 91 -3.68 2.22 3.20
C ILE A 91 -2.39 1.42 3.38
N ARG A 92 -1.23 2.05 3.22
CA ARG A 92 0.07 1.41 3.43
C ARG A 92 0.21 0.82 4.83
N LEU A 93 -0.22 1.56 5.84
CA LEU A 93 -0.17 1.11 7.23
C LEU A 93 -1.22 0.04 7.54
N ALA A 94 -2.29 -0.02 6.77
CA ALA A 94 -3.34 -1.02 6.92
C ALA A 94 -3.03 -2.35 6.24
N ILE A 95 -1.93 -2.47 5.51
CA ILE A 95 -1.54 -3.75 4.89
C ILE A 95 -1.44 -4.84 5.97
N GLY A 96 -2.12 -5.96 5.74
CA GLY A 96 -2.21 -7.07 6.68
C GLY A 96 -3.38 -6.98 7.66
N GLU A 97 -4.05 -5.84 7.75
CA GLU A 97 -5.23 -5.69 8.63
C GLU A 97 -6.46 -6.41 8.05
N ASP A 98 -7.29 -6.93 8.95
CA ASP A 98 -8.56 -7.56 8.57
C ASP A 98 -9.54 -6.48 8.11
N VAL A 99 -9.92 -6.55 6.85
CA VAL A 99 -10.89 -5.64 6.22
C VAL A 99 -12.14 -6.38 5.73
N SER A 100 -12.32 -7.63 6.14
CA SER A 100 -13.42 -8.49 5.68
C SER A 100 -14.81 -7.93 5.99
N ALA A 101 -14.96 -7.13 7.04
CA ALA A 101 -16.23 -6.55 7.44
C ALA A 101 -16.75 -5.45 6.49
N TYR A 102 -15.89 -4.89 5.64
CA TYR A 102 -16.21 -3.70 4.86
C TYR A 102 -16.66 -4.00 3.41
N GLY A 103 -16.34 -5.19 2.90
CA GLY A 103 -16.68 -5.57 1.53
C GLY A 103 -16.09 -4.60 0.51
N ASP A 104 -16.89 -4.21 -0.47
CA ASP A 104 -16.47 -3.31 -1.54
C ASP A 104 -16.36 -1.83 -1.13
N ALA A 105 -16.77 -1.47 0.07
CA ALA A 105 -16.65 -0.11 0.57
C ALA A 105 -15.19 0.37 0.64
N ILE A 106 -14.25 -0.55 0.84
CA ILE A 106 -12.82 -0.25 0.97
C ILE A 106 -12.21 0.39 -0.27
N VAL A 107 -12.81 0.19 -1.45
CA VAL A 107 -12.27 0.74 -2.70
C VAL A 107 -12.77 2.15 -2.98
N ARG A 108 -13.77 2.62 -2.25
CA ARG A 108 -14.33 3.96 -2.46
C ARG A 108 -13.39 5.05 -1.98
N PRO A 109 -13.33 6.20 -2.67
CA PRO A 109 -12.45 7.30 -2.28
C PRO A 109 -12.73 7.88 -0.89
N ASP A 110 -13.97 7.78 -0.41
CA ASP A 110 -14.42 8.30 0.88
C ASP A 110 -14.27 7.30 2.04
N PHE A 111 -13.71 6.11 1.80
CA PHE A 111 -13.49 5.14 2.86
C PHE A 111 -12.51 5.70 3.90
N PRO A 112 -12.87 5.63 5.20
CA PRO A 112 -12.10 6.29 6.27
C PRO A 112 -10.88 5.46 6.71
N TRP A 113 -9.86 5.34 5.87
CA TRP A 113 -8.65 4.58 6.16
C TRP A 113 -7.93 5.05 7.43
N ASN A 114 -7.97 6.36 7.70
CA ASN A 114 -7.33 6.92 8.90
C ASN A 114 -7.98 6.42 10.18
N ASP A 115 -9.30 6.22 10.17
CA ASP A 115 -10.02 5.67 11.32
C ASP A 115 -9.63 4.21 11.59
N LEU A 116 -9.37 3.44 10.53
CA LEU A 116 -8.95 2.06 10.64
C LEU A 116 -7.58 1.92 11.29
N THR A 117 -6.66 2.80 10.95
CA THR A 117 -5.30 2.78 11.48
C THR A 117 -5.15 3.58 12.79
N GLY A 118 -6.16 4.36 13.16
CA GLY A 118 -6.13 5.24 14.34
C GLY A 118 -5.17 6.42 14.21
N GLN A 119 -4.68 6.72 13.01
CA GLN A 119 -3.73 7.79 12.76
C GLN A 119 -4.09 8.56 11.50
N ASP A 120 -3.86 9.86 11.54
CA ASP A 120 -4.03 10.72 10.39
C ASP A 120 -2.68 11.00 9.74
N TRP A 121 -2.44 10.36 8.63
CA TRP A 121 -1.16 10.40 7.92
C TRP A 121 -1.16 11.30 6.69
N ASP A 122 -2.33 11.87 6.33
CA ASP A 122 -2.48 12.56 5.05
C ASP A 122 -1.64 13.84 4.95
N TYR A 123 -1.27 14.45 6.07
CA TYR A 123 -0.43 15.65 6.08
C TYR A 123 1.01 15.44 6.52
N LEU A 124 1.46 14.24 6.65
CA LEU A 124 2.88 13.98 6.94
C LEU A 124 3.72 13.92 5.66
N PHE A 125 3.08 13.92 4.52
CA PHE A 125 3.76 13.78 3.23
C PHE A 125 3.10 14.59 2.13
#